data_faf1b08d61c68fe9cbb37ad2c18d9940
#
_entry.id   faf1b08d61c68fe9cbb37ad2c18d9940
#
_cell.length_a   1.000
_cell.length_b   1.000
_cell.length_c   1.000
_cell.angle_alpha   90.00
_cell.angle_beta   90.00
_cell.angle_gamma   90.00
#
_symmetry.space_group_name_H-M   'P 1'
#
loop_
_entity.id
_entity.type
_entity.pdbx_description
1 polymer ?
#
loop_
_entity_poly.entity_id
_entity_poly.type
_entity_poly.pdbx_seq_one_letter_code
_entity_poly.pdbx_strand_id
1 'polypeptide(L)'
;MDLFNLLISALGQGFVYAPMALGVFVSFRVLNTPDLTVDGSFVFGMTACAAVTVAGLVTGLLQTSLRLNPILSGILTMTGLYTVNYAVLGGQSNLYLQSTPEGGAPVPSNTIYKMFGSGDASSLLLSVLLVAAACAGLIVFFKTRSGMAVRATGDNEEMVRSSSINADLSRVGGIMLSNALVGFSGAMLCQQQRYADLGCGSGMLVVGLASVIIGQALFGRHSVSLGILSAAVGSVVYRFILQLAYQIDMPSYTVKLLSVVIVVAALSLPLAKQNLSLAKARRAGKGETK
;
A
#
# COMPACT_ATOMS: atom_id res chain seq x y z
N MET A 1 19.58 -20.61 5.81
CA MET A 1 19.73 -19.19 5.45
C MET A 1 20.05 -18.43 6.74
N ASP A 2 21.14 -17.66 6.78
CA ASP A 2 21.55 -16.99 8.01
C ASP A 2 20.48 -15.94 8.40
N LEU A 3 20.22 -15.81 9.70
CA LEU A 3 19.24 -14.86 10.25
C LEU A 3 19.47 -13.43 9.74
N PHE A 4 20.72 -13.09 9.50
CA PHE A 4 21.13 -11.79 8.96
C PHE A 4 20.63 -11.57 7.53
N ASN A 5 20.77 -12.55 6.64
CA ASN A 5 20.30 -12.49 5.25
C ASN A 5 18.77 -12.45 5.19
N LEU A 6 18.11 -13.15 6.09
CA LEU A 6 16.66 -13.08 6.25
C LEU A 6 16.18 -11.67 6.63
N LEU A 7 16.83 -11.04 7.59
CA LEU A 7 16.52 -9.67 8.01
C LEU A 7 16.70 -8.68 6.88
N ILE A 8 17.80 -8.75 6.13
CA ILE A 8 18.05 -7.86 4.98
C ILE A 8 16.98 -8.05 3.91
N SER A 9 16.63 -9.28 3.58
CA SER A 9 15.60 -9.58 2.58
C SER A 9 14.21 -9.09 3.02
N ALA A 10 13.84 -9.33 4.28
CA ALA A 10 12.58 -8.87 4.85
C ALA A 10 12.47 -7.34 4.87
N LEU A 11 13.54 -6.65 5.27
CA LEU A 11 13.62 -5.20 5.26
C LEU A 11 13.53 -4.65 3.83
N GLY A 12 14.30 -5.22 2.90
CA GLY A 12 14.28 -4.80 1.49
C GLY A 12 12.89 -4.88 0.88
N GLN A 13 12.23 -6.03 1.03
CA GLN A 13 10.86 -6.20 0.55
C GLN A 13 9.87 -5.31 1.34
N GLY A 14 10.00 -5.20 2.65
CA GLY A 14 9.15 -4.37 3.50
C GLY A 14 9.14 -2.91 3.04
N PHE A 15 10.30 -2.35 2.71
CA PHE A 15 10.40 -0.98 2.19
C PHE A 15 9.84 -0.84 0.77
N VAL A 16 9.98 -1.83 -0.10
CA VAL A 16 9.37 -1.78 -1.45
C VAL A 16 7.84 -1.73 -1.38
N TYR A 17 7.22 -2.42 -0.43
CA TYR A 17 5.76 -2.41 -0.23
C TYR A 17 5.27 -1.26 0.66
N ALA A 18 6.16 -0.52 1.32
CA ALA A 18 5.77 0.60 2.18
C ALA A 18 4.98 1.70 1.44
N PRO A 19 5.34 2.15 0.21
CA PRO A 19 4.55 3.15 -0.49
C PRO A 19 3.12 2.68 -0.81
N MET A 20 2.91 1.38 -1.06
CA MET A 20 1.56 0.82 -1.21
C MET A 20 0.77 0.94 0.10
N ALA A 21 1.37 0.60 1.23
CA ALA A 21 0.75 0.79 2.54
C ALA A 21 0.43 2.26 2.82
N LEU A 22 1.29 3.20 2.39
CA LEU A 22 1.03 4.63 2.47
C LEU A 22 -0.17 5.05 1.61
N GLY A 23 -0.28 4.52 0.38
CA GLY A 23 -1.43 4.77 -0.50
C GLY A 23 -2.73 4.28 0.14
N VAL A 24 -2.76 3.04 0.63
CA VAL A 24 -3.90 2.47 1.35
C VAL A 24 -4.23 3.28 2.62
N PHE A 25 -3.24 3.78 3.35
CA PHE A 25 -3.43 4.67 4.49
C PHE A 25 -4.15 5.96 4.09
N VAL A 26 -3.75 6.59 2.97
CA VAL A 26 -4.39 7.81 2.47
C VAL A 26 -5.86 7.56 2.11
N SER A 27 -6.14 6.51 1.35
CA SER A 27 -7.50 6.17 0.91
C SER A 27 -8.41 5.76 2.08
N PHE A 28 -8.02 4.76 2.85
CA PHE A 28 -8.89 4.17 3.87
C PHE A 28 -8.92 4.94 5.17
N ARG A 29 -7.83 5.65 5.51
CA ARG A 29 -7.69 6.27 6.83
C ARG A 29 -7.82 7.78 6.81
N VAL A 30 -7.30 8.44 5.78
CA VAL A 30 -7.37 9.90 5.67
C VAL A 30 -8.63 10.32 4.95
N LEU A 31 -8.93 9.72 3.78
CA LEU A 31 -10.15 10.00 3.00
C LEU A 31 -11.38 9.25 3.51
N ASN A 32 -11.20 8.24 4.34
CA ASN A 32 -12.27 7.34 4.81
C ASN A 32 -13.11 6.76 3.65
N THR A 33 -12.48 6.55 2.51
CA THR A 33 -13.11 6.05 1.28
C THR A 33 -12.45 4.72 0.91
N PRO A 34 -13.18 3.58 0.93
CA PRO A 34 -12.63 2.31 0.51
C PRO A 34 -12.36 2.33 -1.00
N ASP A 35 -11.10 2.21 -1.38
CA ASP A 35 -10.67 2.17 -2.77
C ASP A 35 -10.13 0.78 -3.11
N LEU A 36 -10.84 0.05 -3.97
CA LEU A 36 -10.44 -1.29 -4.42
C LEU A 36 -9.60 -1.25 -5.70
N THR A 37 -9.26 -0.07 -6.20
CA THR A 37 -8.41 0.09 -7.40
C THR A 37 -6.96 -0.33 -7.12
N VAL A 38 -6.57 -0.46 -5.85
CA VAL A 38 -5.21 -0.77 -5.37
C VAL A 38 -4.58 -1.94 -6.12
N ASP A 39 -5.30 -3.06 -6.27
CA ASP A 39 -4.80 -4.26 -6.93
C ASP A 39 -4.43 -3.98 -8.40
N GLY A 40 -5.30 -3.28 -9.13
CA GLY A 40 -5.06 -2.88 -10.52
C GLY A 40 -3.97 -1.83 -10.66
N SER A 41 -3.97 -0.83 -9.79
CA SER A 41 -2.98 0.27 -9.79
C SER A 41 -1.58 -0.20 -9.44
N PHE A 42 -1.45 -1.24 -8.59
CA PHE A 42 -0.18 -1.84 -8.27
C PHE A 42 0.48 -2.47 -9.51
N VAL A 43 -0.28 -3.29 -10.25
CA VAL A 43 0.19 -3.89 -11.50
C VAL A 43 0.46 -2.81 -12.56
N PHE A 44 -0.42 -1.81 -12.66
CA PHE A 44 -0.22 -0.70 -13.57
C PHE A 44 1.06 0.10 -13.26
N GLY A 45 1.43 0.19 -11.98
CA GLY A 45 2.71 0.75 -11.57
C GLY A 45 3.91 -0.09 -12.02
N MET A 46 3.78 -1.41 -12.06
CA MET A 46 4.82 -2.30 -12.58
C MET A 46 5.03 -2.11 -14.08
N THR A 47 3.97 -1.81 -14.82
CA THR A 47 3.97 -1.72 -16.29
C THR A 47 4.19 -0.30 -16.80
N ALA A 48 3.60 0.72 -16.14
CA ALA A 48 3.60 2.10 -16.59
C ALA A 48 3.56 3.10 -15.41
N CYS A 49 4.64 3.29 -14.71
CA CYS A 49 4.73 4.06 -13.46
C CYS A 49 4.11 5.47 -13.53
N ALA A 50 4.30 6.20 -14.64
CA ALA A 50 3.83 7.58 -14.77
C ALA A 50 2.30 7.70 -14.96
N ALA A 51 1.64 6.66 -15.44
CA ALA A 51 0.21 6.71 -15.79
C ALA A 51 -0.72 6.30 -14.64
N VAL A 52 -0.20 5.86 -13.50
CA VAL A 52 -1.01 5.33 -12.38
C VAL A 52 -1.92 6.39 -11.74
N THR A 53 -1.51 7.65 -11.77
CA THR A 53 -2.36 8.76 -11.31
C THR A 53 -3.66 8.88 -12.10
N VAL A 54 -3.64 8.48 -13.38
CA VAL A 54 -4.84 8.46 -14.25
C VAL A 54 -5.84 7.41 -13.75
N ALA A 55 -5.40 6.28 -13.26
CA ALA A 55 -6.29 5.28 -12.66
C ALA A 55 -7.04 5.87 -11.45
N GLY A 56 -6.33 6.56 -10.56
CA GLY A 56 -6.94 7.27 -9.44
C GLY A 56 -7.88 8.39 -9.88
N LEU A 57 -7.55 9.10 -10.97
CA LEU A 57 -8.42 10.11 -11.56
C LEU A 57 -9.75 9.49 -12.05
N VAL A 58 -9.70 8.39 -12.80
CA VAL A 58 -10.88 7.68 -13.29
C VAL A 58 -11.77 7.22 -12.13
N THR A 59 -11.18 6.55 -11.12
CA THR A 59 -11.92 6.12 -9.93
C THR A 59 -12.54 7.31 -9.19
N GLY A 60 -11.80 8.38 -9.02
CA GLY A 60 -12.28 9.59 -8.35
C GLY A 60 -13.42 10.27 -9.12
N LEU A 61 -13.35 10.34 -10.44
CA LEU A 61 -14.42 10.89 -11.28
C LEU A 61 -15.68 10.01 -11.25
N LEU A 62 -15.54 8.68 -11.26
CA LEU A 62 -16.68 7.78 -11.13
C LEU A 62 -17.41 7.99 -9.79
N GLN A 63 -16.68 8.22 -8.70
CA GLN A 63 -17.26 8.49 -7.39
C GLN A 63 -17.92 9.86 -7.29
N THR A 64 -17.32 10.89 -7.87
CA THR A 64 -17.79 12.28 -7.71
C THR A 64 -18.78 12.69 -8.77
N SER A 65 -18.49 12.46 -10.05
CA SER A 65 -19.36 12.87 -11.17
C SER A 65 -20.57 11.95 -11.36
N LEU A 66 -20.35 10.62 -11.28
CA LEU A 66 -21.44 9.64 -11.43
C LEU A 66 -22.05 9.26 -10.08
N ARG A 67 -21.50 9.74 -8.96
CA ARG A 67 -21.94 9.44 -7.59
C ARG A 67 -22.06 7.93 -7.31
N LEU A 68 -21.21 7.14 -7.93
CA LEU A 68 -21.17 5.70 -7.72
C LEU A 68 -20.62 5.38 -6.32
N ASN A 69 -21.07 4.24 -5.79
CA ASN A 69 -20.51 3.73 -4.55
C ASN A 69 -18.98 3.55 -4.69
N PRO A 70 -18.17 4.00 -3.72
CA PRO A 70 -16.71 3.89 -3.77
C PRO A 70 -16.19 2.48 -4.07
N ILE A 71 -16.83 1.45 -3.50
CA ILE A 71 -16.48 0.05 -3.72
C ILE A 71 -16.73 -0.33 -5.20
N LEU A 72 -17.88 0.03 -5.74
CA LEU A 72 -18.25 -0.28 -7.12
C LEU A 72 -17.31 0.42 -8.11
N SER A 73 -17.03 1.71 -7.89
CA SER A 73 -16.12 2.47 -8.78
C SER A 73 -14.71 1.88 -8.76
N GLY A 74 -14.23 1.44 -7.60
CA GLY A 74 -12.93 0.77 -7.47
C GLY A 74 -12.87 -0.55 -8.25
N ILE A 75 -13.91 -1.40 -8.14
CA ILE A 75 -13.99 -2.67 -8.88
C ILE A 75 -14.04 -2.41 -10.39
N LEU A 76 -14.84 -1.45 -10.85
CA LEU A 76 -14.93 -1.10 -12.26
C LEU A 76 -13.59 -0.64 -12.83
N THR A 77 -12.90 0.24 -12.12
CA THR A 77 -11.57 0.72 -12.56
C THR A 77 -10.54 -0.40 -12.51
N MET A 78 -10.55 -1.24 -11.48
CA MET A 78 -9.64 -2.38 -11.37
C MET A 78 -9.80 -3.36 -12.53
N THR A 79 -11.04 -3.71 -12.90
CA THR A 79 -11.31 -4.59 -14.04
C THR A 79 -10.93 -3.96 -15.38
N GLY A 80 -11.17 -2.66 -15.56
CA GLY A 80 -10.69 -1.91 -16.72
C GLY A 80 -9.15 -1.89 -16.81
N LEU A 81 -8.48 -1.63 -15.69
CA LEU A 81 -7.02 -1.63 -15.60
C LEU A 81 -6.41 -2.99 -15.92
N TYR A 82 -7.09 -4.10 -15.61
CA TYR A 82 -6.61 -5.43 -16.01
C TYR A 82 -6.38 -5.54 -17.51
N THR A 83 -7.34 -5.08 -18.30
CA THR A 83 -7.22 -5.07 -19.77
C THR A 83 -6.11 -4.13 -20.26
N VAL A 84 -6.00 -2.96 -19.65
CA VAL A 84 -4.93 -2.00 -19.98
C VAL A 84 -3.56 -2.58 -19.64
N ASN A 85 -3.41 -3.18 -18.47
CA ASN A 85 -2.16 -3.83 -18.05
C ASN A 85 -1.78 -4.97 -19.00
N TYR A 86 -2.75 -5.80 -19.40
CA TYR A 86 -2.53 -6.88 -20.35
C TYR A 86 -2.09 -6.36 -21.72
N ALA A 87 -2.70 -5.27 -22.20
CA ALA A 87 -2.31 -4.63 -23.45
C ALA A 87 -0.90 -4.03 -23.39
N VAL A 88 -0.54 -3.35 -22.28
CA VAL A 88 0.80 -2.78 -22.07
C VAL A 88 1.88 -3.87 -22.01
N LEU A 89 1.55 -5.04 -21.45
CA LEU A 89 2.44 -6.21 -21.42
C LEU A 89 2.54 -6.94 -22.78
N GLY A 90 1.94 -6.40 -23.85
CA GLY A 90 1.98 -7.02 -25.18
C GLY A 90 1.16 -8.30 -25.29
N GLY A 91 0.11 -8.46 -24.48
CA GLY A 91 -0.73 -9.67 -24.49
C GLY A 91 -0.14 -10.86 -23.73
N GLN A 92 0.88 -10.63 -22.89
CA GLN A 92 1.50 -11.65 -22.05
C GLN A 92 1.14 -11.43 -20.58
N SER A 93 1.07 -12.53 -19.81
CA SER A 93 0.83 -12.42 -18.37
C SER A 93 2.05 -11.94 -17.60
N ASN A 94 3.24 -12.24 -18.11
CA ASN A 94 4.53 -11.90 -17.51
C ASN A 94 5.44 -11.28 -18.54
N LEU A 95 6.07 -10.16 -18.18
CA LEU A 95 7.08 -9.51 -19.01
C LEU A 95 8.38 -9.38 -18.22
N TYR A 96 9.45 -10.00 -18.74
CA TYR A 96 10.77 -9.86 -18.15
C TYR A 96 11.47 -8.61 -18.69
N LEU A 97 12.01 -7.78 -17.77
CA LEU A 97 12.82 -6.60 -18.14
C LEU A 97 14.19 -6.97 -18.73
N GLN A 98 14.57 -8.24 -18.64
CA GLN A 98 15.79 -8.77 -19.19
C GLN A 98 15.49 -9.39 -20.56
N SER A 99 15.72 -8.64 -21.64
CA SER A 99 15.67 -9.20 -22.99
C SER A 99 16.99 -9.96 -23.25
N THR A 100 16.88 -11.27 -23.49
CA THR A 100 17.92 -12.02 -24.19
C THR A 100 17.62 -11.88 -25.69
N PRO A 101 18.42 -11.17 -26.48
CA PRO A 101 18.32 -11.26 -27.94
C PRO A 101 18.51 -12.73 -28.34
N GLU A 102 17.71 -13.23 -29.27
CA GLU A 102 17.88 -14.59 -29.78
C GLU A 102 19.36 -14.76 -30.25
N GLY A 103 20.15 -15.59 -29.52
CA GLY A 103 21.54 -15.88 -29.79
C GLY A 103 22.59 -14.91 -29.24
N GLY A 104 22.25 -13.93 -28.39
CA GLY A 104 23.15 -12.98 -27.77
C GLY A 104 23.37 -13.17 -26.27
N ALA A 105 24.46 -12.58 -25.74
CA ALA A 105 24.64 -12.49 -24.28
C ALA A 105 23.51 -11.67 -23.65
N PRO A 106 23.02 -12.03 -22.41
CA PRO A 106 21.99 -11.31 -21.74
C PRO A 106 22.34 -9.82 -21.57
N VAL A 107 21.56 -8.94 -22.20
CA VAL A 107 21.75 -7.50 -22.03
C VAL A 107 21.43 -7.17 -20.57
N PRO A 108 22.37 -6.60 -19.81
CA PRO A 108 22.12 -6.27 -18.42
C PRO A 108 21.01 -5.22 -18.35
N SER A 109 19.89 -5.58 -17.71
CA SER A 109 18.82 -4.63 -17.44
C SER A 109 19.38 -3.48 -16.58
N ASN A 110 19.43 -2.26 -17.14
CA ASN A 110 19.80 -1.06 -16.40
C ASN A 110 18.64 -0.66 -15.46
N THR A 111 18.44 -1.43 -14.40
CA THR A 111 17.52 -1.06 -13.34
C THR A 111 18.17 0.00 -12.45
N ILE A 112 17.36 0.92 -11.90
CA ILE A 112 17.84 1.95 -10.97
C ILE A 112 18.59 1.31 -9.80
N TYR A 113 18.13 0.16 -9.32
CA TYR A 113 18.80 -0.62 -8.27
C TYR A 113 20.21 -1.06 -8.66
N LYS A 114 20.45 -1.40 -9.92
CA LYS A 114 21.77 -1.80 -10.40
C LYS A 114 22.70 -0.62 -10.61
N MET A 115 22.16 0.55 -10.95
CA MET A 115 22.96 1.79 -11.08
C MET A 115 23.53 2.27 -9.75
N PHE A 116 22.80 2.02 -8.62
CA PHE A 116 23.26 2.37 -7.27
C PHE A 116 24.23 1.35 -6.65
N GLY A 117 24.39 0.17 -7.25
CA GLY A 117 25.30 -0.87 -6.80
C GLY A 117 24.71 -2.27 -6.92
N SER A 118 25.54 -3.27 -7.13
CA SER A 118 25.13 -4.68 -7.33
C SER A 118 24.96 -5.47 -6.03
N GLY A 119 25.02 -4.83 -4.86
CA GLY A 119 24.92 -5.48 -3.55
C GLY A 119 23.53 -5.38 -2.94
N ASP A 120 23.16 -6.36 -2.11
CA ASP A 120 21.87 -6.36 -1.37
C ASP A 120 21.75 -5.16 -0.45
N ALA A 121 22.85 -4.71 0.15
CA ALA A 121 22.89 -3.53 1.01
C ALA A 121 22.60 -2.23 0.24
N SER A 122 23.08 -2.09 -1.01
CA SER A 122 22.83 -0.91 -1.83
C SER A 122 21.36 -0.83 -2.30
N SER A 123 20.77 -1.98 -2.62
CA SER A 123 19.35 -2.06 -2.99
C SER A 123 18.44 -1.73 -1.80
N LEU A 124 18.80 -2.17 -0.61
CA LEU A 124 18.09 -1.83 0.63
C LEU A 124 18.20 -0.33 0.92
N LEU A 125 19.39 0.25 0.82
CA LEU A 125 19.62 1.68 1.05
C LEU A 125 18.75 2.54 0.11
N LEU A 126 18.70 2.18 -1.18
CA LEU A 126 17.87 2.87 -2.16
C LEU A 126 16.39 2.78 -1.81
N SER A 127 15.89 1.59 -1.44
CA SER A 127 14.50 1.40 -1.03
C SER A 127 14.15 2.24 0.20
N VAL A 128 15.01 2.29 1.20
CA VAL A 128 14.84 3.12 2.41
C VAL A 128 14.78 4.61 2.03
N LEU A 129 15.69 5.06 1.18
CA LEU A 129 15.74 6.47 0.76
C LEU A 129 14.49 6.88 -0.01
N LEU A 130 14.00 6.04 -0.93
CA LEU A 130 12.79 6.29 -1.70
C LEU A 130 11.55 6.34 -0.79
N VAL A 131 11.44 5.43 0.17
CA VAL A 131 10.34 5.43 1.14
C VAL A 131 10.40 6.63 2.08
N ALA A 132 11.60 6.99 2.56
CA ALA A 132 11.79 8.18 3.38
C ALA A 132 11.38 9.44 2.63
N ALA A 133 11.73 9.55 1.34
CA ALA A 133 11.31 10.65 0.49
C ALA A 133 9.78 10.68 0.31
N ALA A 134 9.14 9.52 0.08
CA ALA A 134 7.69 9.41 -0.03
C ALA A 134 6.99 9.79 1.29
N CYS A 135 7.47 9.32 2.43
CA CYS A 135 6.95 9.70 3.75
C CYS A 135 7.09 11.19 4.01
N ALA A 136 8.27 11.76 3.73
CA ALA A 136 8.52 13.20 3.90
C ALA A 136 7.61 14.03 2.98
N GLY A 137 7.47 13.64 1.71
CA GLY A 137 6.58 14.28 0.75
C GLY A 137 5.12 14.27 1.21
N LEU A 138 4.63 13.13 1.71
CA LEU A 138 3.28 13.01 2.27
C LEU A 138 3.08 13.87 3.52
N ILE A 139 4.04 13.88 4.44
CA ILE A 139 3.96 14.70 5.65
C ILE A 139 3.90 16.18 5.29
N VAL A 140 4.72 16.62 4.32
CA VAL A 140 4.69 17.99 3.81
C VAL A 140 3.37 18.27 3.11
N PHE A 141 2.90 17.36 2.24
CA PHE A 141 1.62 17.52 1.54
C PHE A 141 0.45 17.70 2.51
N PHE A 142 0.34 16.88 3.56
CA PHE A 142 -0.76 17.01 4.54
C PHE A 142 -0.66 18.25 5.43
N LYS A 143 0.46 18.98 5.41
CA LYS A 143 0.59 20.31 6.03
C LYS A 143 0.18 21.46 5.08
N THR A 144 0.03 21.19 3.77
CA THR A 144 -0.45 22.20 2.80
C THR A 144 -1.97 22.38 2.89
N ARG A 145 -2.46 23.49 2.29
CA ARG A 145 -3.92 23.76 2.21
C ARG A 145 -4.68 22.63 1.53
N SER A 146 -4.15 22.09 0.43
CA SER A 146 -4.75 20.96 -0.30
C SER A 146 -4.80 19.70 0.54
N GLY A 147 -3.73 19.35 1.25
CA GLY A 147 -3.70 18.18 2.12
C GLY A 147 -4.64 18.31 3.32
N MET A 148 -4.78 19.51 3.89
CA MET A 148 -5.77 19.77 4.94
C MET A 148 -7.20 19.65 4.41
N ALA A 149 -7.48 20.10 3.18
CA ALA A 149 -8.78 19.94 2.54
C ALA A 149 -9.14 18.47 2.31
N VAL A 150 -8.17 17.66 1.83
CA VAL A 150 -8.34 16.20 1.66
C VAL A 150 -8.67 15.52 2.99
N ARG A 151 -7.96 15.87 4.06
CA ARG A 151 -8.21 15.33 5.39
C ARG A 151 -9.57 15.74 5.94
N ALA A 152 -9.92 17.03 5.83
CA ALA A 152 -11.21 17.55 6.28
C ALA A 152 -12.38 16.87 5.54
N THR A 153 -12.23 16.60 4.23
CA THR A 153 -13.22 15.90 3.41
C THR A 153 -13.44 14.46 3.90
N GLY A 154 -12.39 13.78 4.35
CA GLY A 154 -12.49 12.44 4.93
C GLY A 154 -13.15 12.41 6.32
N ASP A 155 -12.92 13.47 7.12
CA ASP A 155 -13.48 13.59 8.46
C ASP A 155 -14.99 13.96 8.41
N ASN A 156 -15.35 14.98 7.61
CA ASN A 156 -16.74 15.41 7.43
C ASN A 156 -16.94 16.20 6.11
N GLU A 157 -17.50 15.53 5.12
CA GLU A 157 -17.72 16.09 3.79
C GLU A 157 -18.74 17.25 3.78
N GLU A 158 -19.81 17.16 4.59
CA GLU A 158 -20.85 18.19 4.63
C GLU A 158 -20.29 19.51 5.19
N MET A 159 -19.45 19.42 6.21
CA MET A 159 -18.75 20.57 6.78
C MET A 159 -17.81 21.23 5.75
N VAL A 160 -17.11 20.44 4.95
CA VAL A 160 -16.21 20.96 3.90
C VAL A 160 -17.00 21.68 2.82
N ARG A 161 -18.14 21.13 2.38
CA ARG A 161 -19.03 21.75 1.40
C ARG A 161 -19.59 23.08 1.91
N SER A 162 -19.90 23.20 3.20
CA SER A 162 -20.38 24.46 3.80
C SER A 162 -19.26 25.51 3.94
N SER A 163 -17.99 25.10 3.94
CA SER A 163 -16.81 25.97 4.07
C SER A 163 -16.27 26.49 2.73
N SER A 164 -17.06 26.47 1.65
CA SER A 164 -16.68 26.91 0.29
C SER A 164 -15.50 26.14 -0.33
N ILE A 165 -15.14 24.98 0.21
CA ILE A 165 -14.12 24.09 -0.34
C ILE A 165 -14.82 23.06 -1.23
N ASN A 166 -14.27 22.79 -2.42
CA ASN A 166 -14.79 21.75 -3.29
C ASN A 166 -14.38 20.35 -2.76
N ALA A 167 -15.32 19.70 -2.07
CA ALA A 167 -15.11 18.35 -1.50
C ALA A 167 -14.85 17.29 -2.57
N ASP A 168 -15.50 17.42 -3.74
CA ASP A 168 -15.35 16.47 -4.85
C ASP A 168 -13.93 16.51 -5.41
N LEU A 169 -13.40 17.73 -5.64
CA LEU A 169 -12.01 17.89 -6.09
C LEU A 169 -11.00 17.38 -5.07
N SER A 170 -11.23 17.63 -3.79
CA SER A 170 -10.39 17.14 -2.71
C SER A 170 -10.39 15.62 -2.63
N ARG A 171 -11.56 14.98 -2.81
CA ARG A 171 -11.71 13.52 -2.85
C ARG A 171 -10.95 12.93 -4.04
N VAL A 172 -11.17 13.45 -5.26
CA VAL A 172 -10.47 13.01 -6.47
C VAL A 172 -8.95 13.12 -6.28
N GLY A 173 -8.46 14.28 -5.80
CA GLY A 173 -7.03 14.49 -5.55
C GLY A 173 -6.43 13.51 -4.55
N GLY A 174 -7.17 13.18 -3.50
CA GLY A 174 -6.72 12.19 -2.51
C GLY A 174 -6.68 10.76 -3.04
N ILE A 175 -7.66 10.35 -3.87
CA ILE A 175 -7.67 9.05 -4.54
C ILE A 175 -6.53 8.97 -5.57
N MET A 176 -6.28 10.03 -6.33
CA MET A 176 -5.15 10.11 -7.25
C MET A 176 -3.82 9.93 -6.52
N LEU A 177 -3.63 10.62 -5.40
CA LEU A 177 -2.42 10.50 -4.57
C LEU A 177 -2.25 9.10 -4.00
N SER A 178 -3.33 8.49 -3.52
CA SER A 178 -3.35 7.11 -3.04
C SER A 178 -2.85 6.15 -4.12
N ASN A 179 -3.48 6.18 -5.30
CA ASN A 179 -3.12 5.30 -6.41
C ASN A 179 -1.71 5.58 -6.94
N ALA A 180 -1.26 6.84 -6.96
CA ALA A 180 0.11 7.18 -7.33
C ALA A 180 1.14 6.48 -6.42
N LEU A 181 0.92 6.46 -5.11
CA LEU A 181 1.78 5.77 -4.15
C LEU A 181 1.75 4.25 -4.32
N VAL A 182 0.56 3.69 -4.56
CA VAL A 182 0.40 2.26 -4.85
C VAL A 182 1.18 1.88 -6.11
N GLY A 183 1.04 2.63 -7.19
CA GLY A 183 1.77 2.38 -8.43
C GLY A 183 3.26 2.61 -8.30
N PHE A 184 3.68 3.58 -7.50
CA PHE A 184 5.10 3.77 -7.18
C PHE A 184 5.70 2.54 -6.50
N SER A 185 4.97 1.91 -5.57
CA SER A 185 5.38 0.64 -4.95
C SER A 185 5.47 -0.49 -5.98
N GLY A 186 4.49 -0.60 -6.89
CA GLY A 186 4.52 -1.56 -8.00
C GLY A 186 5.77 -1.38 -8.90
N ALA A 187 6.07 -0.12 -9.25
CA ALA A 187 7.26 0.20 -10.03
C ALA A 187 8.57 -0.18 -9.31
N MET A 188 8.67 0.11 -8.01
CA MET A 188 9.81 -0.31 -7.19
C MET A 188 9.97 -1.84 -7.19
N LEU A 189 8.86 -2.58 -7.05
CA LEU A 189 8.88 -4.04 -7.07
C LEU A 189 9.35 -4.57 -8.42
N CYS A 190 8.81 -4.05 -9.51
CA CYS A 190 9.22 -4.43 -10.87
C CYS A 190 10.71 -4.20 -11.10
N GLN A 191 11.25 -3.07 -10.68
CA GLN A 191 12.66 -2.76 -10.75
C GLN A 191 13.54 -3.72 -9.92
N GLN A 192 13.06 -4.13 -8.76
CA GLN A 192 13.76 -5.06 -7.88
C GLN A 192 13.73 -6.50 -8.44
N GLN A 193 12.55 -6.97 -8.85
CA GLN A 193 12.33 -8.34 -9.34
C GLN A 193 12.77 -8.52 -10.80
N ARG A 194 12.85 -7.44 -11.57
CA ARG A 194 13.19 -7.42 -13.02
C ARG A 194 12.13 -8.12 -13.90
N TYR A 195 10.93 -8.25 -13.44
CA TYR A 195 9.78 -8.69 -14.24
C TYR A 195 8.50 -8.03 -13.75
N ALA A 196 7.53 -7.91 -14.63
CA ALA A 196 6.17 -7.50 -14.34
C ALA A 196 5.25 -8.72 -14.51
N ASP A 197 4.34 -8.92 -13.57
CA ASP A 197 3.38 -10.02 -13.55
C ASP A 197 1.98 -9.49 -13.22
N LEU A 198 1.00 -9.82 -14.06
CA LEU A 198 -0.40 -9.46 -13.84
C LEU A 198 -0.98 -10.07 -12.56
N GLY A 199 -0.51 -11.24 -12.17
CA GLY A 199 -0.96 -11.94 -10.97
C GLY A 199 -0.50 -11.31 -9.66
N CYS A 200 0.58 -10.50 -9.69
CA CYS A 200 1.14 -9.87 -8.50
C CYS A 200 0.19 -8.89 -7.79
N GLY A 201 -0.76 -8.26 -8.52
CA GLY A 201 -1.72 -7.33 -7.95
C GLY A 201 -2.78 -7.99 -7.07
N SER A 202 -3.07 -9.26 -7.30
CA SER A 202 -4.16 -9.95 -6.61
C SER A 202 -3.93 -10.06 -5.10
N GLY A 203 -4.76 -9.37 -4.31
CA GLY A 203 -4.72 -9.35 -2.86
C GLY A 203 -3.79 -8.28 -2.26
N MET A 204 -3.24 -7.38 -3.06
CA MET A 204 -2.37 -6.30 -2.56
C MET A 204 -3.12 -5.33 -1.66
N LEU A 205 -4.41 -5.11 -1.90
CA LEU A 205 -5.26 -4.35 -0.99
C LEU A 205 -5.24 -4.92 0.43
N VAL A 206 -5.37 -6.25 0.54
CA VAL A 206 -5.37 -6.94 1.85
C VAL A 206 -4.02 -6.78 2.55
N VAL A 207 -2.92 -6.92 1.80
CA VAL A 207 -1.56 -6.70 2.29
C VAL A 207 -1.36 -5.26 2.78
N GLY A 208 -1.85 -4.29 2.01
CA GLY A 208 -1.78 -2.87 2.37
C GLY A 208 -2.57 -2.55 3.64
N LEU A 209 -3.82 -3.04 3.74
CA LEU A 209 -4.64 -2.88 4.93
C LEU A 209 -4.00 -3.53 6.17
N ALA A 210 -3.47 -4.76 6.02
CA ALA A 210 -2.76 -5.45 7.10
C ALA A 210 -1.58 -4.61 7.61
N SER A 211 -0.77 -4.09 6.68
CA SER A 211 0.38 -3.24 7.00
C SER A 211 -0.05 -1.99 7.79
N VAL A 212 -1.10 -1.31 7.34
CA VAL A 212 -1.63 -0.12 8.03
C VAL A 212 -2.15 -0.47 9.42
N ILE A 213 -2.88 -1.57 9.57
CA ILE A 213 -3.47 -1.99 10.85
C ILE A 213 -2.37 -2.40 11.85
N ILE A 214 -1.38 -3.19 11.40
CA ILE A 214 -0.24 -3.58 12.23
C ILE A 214 0.53 -2.34 12.68
N GLY A 215 0.81 -1.42 11.77
CA GLY A 215 1.49 -0.16 12.10
C GLY A 215 0.72 0.66 13.14
N GLN A 216 -0.60 0.84 12.96
CA GLN A 216 -1.44 1.55 13.91
C GLN A 216 -1.61 0.83 15.26
N ALA A 217 -1.53 -0.50 15.28
CA ALA A 217 -1.55 -1.26 16.53
C ALA A 217 -0.28 -1.04 17.36
N LEU A 218 0.87 -0.80 16.70
CA LEU A 218 2.15 -0.53 17.35
C LEU A 218 2.28 0.92 17.84
N PHE A 219 1.94 1.90 17.00
CA PHE A 219 2.19 3.32 17.28
C PHE A 219 0.95 4.11 17.73
N GLY A 220 -0.24 3.52 17.68
CA GLY A 220 -1.49 4.20 18.02
C GLY A 220 -1.99 5.16 16.91
N ARG A 221 -3.06 5.90 17.23
CA ARG A 221 -3.79 6.77 16.30
C ARG A 221 -3.69 8.25 16.69
N HIS A 222 -2.51 8.76 16.99
CA HIS A 222 -2.38 10.10 17.58
C HIS A 222 -2.32 11.25 16.57
N SER A 223 -1.65 11.06 15.42
CA SER A 223 -1.54 12.09 14.38
C SER A 223 -1.38 11.48 12.99
N VAL A 224 -1.68 12.29 11.93
CA VAL A 224 -1.51 11.83 10.54
C VAL A 224 -0.04 11.54 10.22
N SER A 225 0.88 12.37 10.72
CA SER A 225 2.32 12.15 10.50
C SER A 225 2.81 10.84 11.13
N LEU A 226 2.37 10.54 12.37
CA LEU A 226 2.65 9.25 13.00
C LEU A 226 1.94 8.11 12.26
N GLY A 227 0.74 8.33 11.73
CA GLY A 227 0.02 7.37 10.91
C GLY A 227 0.77 6.99 9.63
N ILE A 228 1.40 7.95 8.96
CA ILE A 228 2.25 7.73 7.78
C ILE A 228 3.45 6.84 8.16
N LEU A 229 4.18 7.23 9.19
CA LEU A 229 5.34 6.45 9.65
C LEU A 229 4.93 5.04 10.13
N SER A 230 3.79 4.95 10.82
CA SER A 230 3.27 3.66 11.29
C SER A 230 2.91 2.72 10.14
N ALA A 231 2.32 3.22 9.04
CA ALA A 231 2.01 2.41 7.87
C ALA A 231 3.29 1.88 7.19
N ALA A 232 4.33 2.70 7.09
CA ALA A 232 5.62 2.29 6.54
C ALA A 232 6.30 1.22 7.41
N VAL A 233 6.32 1.40 8.73
CA VAL A 233 6.88 0.37 9.64
C VAL A 233 6.01 -0.88 9.65
N GLY A 234 4.69 -0.74 9.58
CA GLY A 234 3.76 -1.86 9.52
C GLY A 234 3.98 -2.75 8.30
N SER A 235 4.33 -2.18 7.14
CA SER A 235 4.67 -2.97 5.94
C SER A 235 5.95 -3.79 6.12
N VAL A 236 6.95 -3.24 6.81
CA VAL A 236 8.18 -3.96 7.14
C VAL A 236 7.89 -5.11 8.10
N VAL A 237 7.11 -4.87 9.15
CA VAL A 237 6.72 -5.92 10.11
C VAL A 237 5.91 -7.02 9.43
N TYR A 238 4.95 -6.66 8.57
CA TYR A 238 4.15 -7.62 7.80
C TYR A 238 5.03 -8.52 6.93
N ARG A 239 5.99 -7.93 6.19
CA ARG A 239 6.92 -8.67 5.35
C ARG A 239 7.88 -9.54 6.16
N PHE A 240 8.30 -9.07 7.33
CA PHE A 240 9.12 -9.88 8.23
C PHE A 240 8.39 -11.14 8.70
N ILE A 241 7.09 -11.02 9.05
CA ILE A 241 6.26 -12.18 9.43
C ILE A 241 6.14 -13.17 8.26
N LEU A 242 5.89 -12.67 7.04
CA LEU A 242 5.84 -13.52 5.85
C LEU A 242 7.17 -14.22 5.58
N GLN A 243 8.28 -13.52 5.72
CA GLN A 243 9.61 -14.10 5.47
C GLN A 243 9.95 -15.20 6.48
N LEU A 244 9.53 -15.06 7.74
CA LEU A 244 9.63 -16.13 8.72
C LEU A 244 8.81 -17.37 8.33
N ALA A 245 7.62 -17.15 7.77
CA ALA A 245 6.77 -18.26 7.30
C ALA A 245 7.40 -19.02 6.12
N TYR A 246 8.07 -18.31 5.21
CA TYR A 246 8.81 -18.95 4.12
C TYR A 246 9.96 -19.85 4.60
N GLN A 247 10.53 -19.59 5.77
CA GLN A 247 11.58 -20.46 6.33
C GLN A 247 11.07 -21.81 6.84
N ILE A 248 9.77 -21.93 7.10
CA ILE A 248 9.14 -23.17 7.57
C ILE A 248 8.74 -24.08 6.38
N ASP A 249 9.36 -23.88 5.20
CA ASP A 249 9.09 -24.64 3.97
C ASP A 249 7.60 -24.70 3.57
N MET A 250 6.86 -23.61 3.83
CA MET A 250 5.46 -23.53 3.44
C MET A 250 5.30 -23.46 1.92
N PRO A 251 4.42 -24.25 1.32
CA PRO A 251 4.12 -24.17 -0.11
C PRO A 251 3.61 -22.79 -0.50
N SER A 252 4.00 -22.27 -1.67
CA SER A 252 3.68 -20.91 -2.12
C SER A 252 2.17 -20.61 -2.16
N TYR A 253 1.30 -21.61 -2.35
CA TYR A 253 -0.15 -21.42 -2.35
C TYR A 253 -0.72 -21.14 -0.95
N THR A 254 -0.05 -21.55 0.13
CA THR A 254 -0.51 -21.30 1.51
C THR A 254 -0.22 -19.88 1.99
N VAL A 255 0.67 -19.16 1.30
CA VAL A 255 1.05 -17.77 1.66
C VAL A 255 -0.15 -16.82 1.61
N LYS A 256 -1.06 -16.98 0.64
CA LYS A 256 -2.29 -16.19 0.57
C LYS A 256 -3.21 -16.46 1.77
N LEU A 257 -3.32 -17.70 2.20
CA LEU A 257 -4.09 -18.08 3.39
C LEU A 257 -3.44 -17.51 4.66
N LEU A 258 -2.12 -17.59 4.78
CA LEU A 258 -1.37 -17.00 5.89
C LEU A 258 -1.59 -15.49 5.95
N SER A 259 -1.58 -14.81 4.81
CA SER A 259 -1.89 -13.37 4.73
C SER A 259 -3.25 -13.04 5.35
N VAL A 260 -4.28 -13.83 5.03
CA VAL A 260 -5.62 -13.66 5.61
C VAL A 260 -5.61 -13.87 7.13
N VAL A 261 -4.94 -14.90 7.60
CA VAL A 261 -4.81 -15.18 9.05
C VAL A 261 -4.12 -14.03 9.78
N ILE A 262 -3.03 -13.50 9.21
CA ILE A 262 -2.32 -12.34 9.78
C ILE A 262 -3.24 -11.12 9.86
N VAL A 263 -4.03 -10.86 8.81
CA VAL A 263 -4.98 -9.73 8.78
C VAL A 263 -6.07 -9.90 9.86
N VAL A 264 -6.65 -11.09 9.96
CA VAL A 264 -7.66 -11.38 10.99
C VAL A 264 -7.07 -11.24 12.40
N ALA A 265 -5.86 -11.74 12.62
CA ALA A 265 -5.15 -11.57 13.89
C ALA A 265 -4.88 -10.08 14.19
N ALA A 266 -4.41 -9.31 13.21
CA ALA A 266 -4.15 -7.88 13.35
C ALA A 266 -5.43 -7.09 13.65
N LEU A 267 -6.56 -7.42 13.03
CA LEU A 267 -7.86 -6.79 13.29
C LEU A 267 -8.42 -7.16 14.66
N SER A 268 -8.19 -8.38 15.14
CA SER A 268 -8.69 -8.83 16.44
C SER A 268 -7.91 -8.24 17.62
N LEU A 269 -6.64 -7.87 17.46
CA LEU A 269 -5.83 -7.29 18.52
C LEU A 269 -6.41 -6.01 19.16
N PRO A 270 -6.83 -4.97 18.40
CA PRO A 270 -7.44 -3.78 19.00
C PRO A 270 -8.79 -4.08 19.67
N LEU A 271 -9.60 -4.99 19.09
CA LEU A 271 -10.87 -5.42 19.67
C LEU A 271 -10.65 -6.18 20.99
N ALA A 272 -9.68 -7.07 21.04
CA ALA A 272 -9.32 -7.79 22.25
C ALA A 272 -8.84 -6.84 23.35
N LYS A 273 -7.99 -5.84 23.03
CA LYS A 273 -7.56 -4.82 23.99
C LYS A 273 -8.76 -4.01 24.53
N GLN A 274 -9.69 -3.63 23.68
CA GLN A 274 -10.88 -2.87 24.07
C GLN A 274 -11.81 -3.69 24.96
N ASN A 275 -12.04 -4.95 24.64
CA ASN A 275 -12.84 -5.86 25.46
C ASN A 275 -12.19 -6.14 26.82
N LEU A 276 -10.87 -6.29 26.86
CA LEU A 276 -10.13 -6.45 28.11
C LEU A 276 -10.20 -5.20 29.00
N SER A 277 -10.12 -4.00 28.42
CA SER A 277 -10.26 -2.75 29.18
C SER A 277 -11.67 -2.58 29.75
N LEU A 278 -12.70 -2.91 28.97
CA LEU A 278 -14.09 -2.90 29.41
C LEU A 278 -14.35 -3.96 30.51
N ALA A 279 -13.76 -5.14 30.37
CA ALA A 279 -13.88 -6.19 31.39
C ALA A 279 -13.20 -5.79 32.71
N LYS A 280 -12.02 -5.11 32.63
CA LYS A 280 -11.36 -4.54 33.82
C LYS A 280 -12.18 -3.44 34.49
N ALA A 281 -12.75 -2.52 33.68
CA ALA A 281 -13.61 -1.45 34.21
C ALA A 281 -14.89 -2.00 34.90
N ARG A 282 -15.52 -3.03 34.31
CA ARG A 282 -16.67 -3.71 34.92
C ARG A 282 -16.33 -4.45 36.22
N ARG A 283 -15.09 -4.99 36.34
CA ARG A 283 -14.62 -5.64 37.58
C ARG A 283 -14.32 -4.60 38.68
N ALA A 284 -13.73 -3.46 38.32
CA ALA A 284 -13.45 -2.37 39.25
C ALA A 284 -14.76 -1.76 39.81
N GLY A 285 -15.77 -1.48 38.97
CA GLY A 285 -17.05 -0.95 39.39
C GLY A 285 -17.91 -1.91 40.22
N LYS A 286 -17.66 -3.23 40.17
CA LYS A 286 -18.30 -4.21 41.08
C LYS A 286 -17.64 -4.32 42.46
N GLY A 287 -16.44 -3.74 42.62
CA GLY A 287 -15.71 -3.72 43.92
C GLY A 287 -16.08 -2.54 44.80
N GLU A 288 -16.67 -1.46 44.22
CA GLU A 288 -17.08 -0.26 44.96
C GLU A 288 -18.50 -0.33 45.48
N THR A 289 -19.27 -1.36 45.12
CA THR A 289 -20.67 -1.57 45.59
C THR A 289 -20.80 -2.67 46.67
N LYS A 290 -19.73 -3.01 47.33
CA LYS A 290 -19.67 -3.80 48.54
C LYS A 290 -19.03 -2.96 49.64
#